data_22a5cb628fdb8c421d65b92220c65e6a
#
_entry.id   22a5cb628fdb8c421d65b92220c65e6a
#
_cell.length_a   1.000
_cell.length_b   1.000
_cell.length_c   1.000
_cell.angle_alpha   90.00
_cell.angle_beta   90.00
_cell.angle_gamma   90.00
#
_symmetry.space_group_name_H-M   'P 1'
#
loop_
_entity.id
_entity.type
_entity.pdbx_description
1 polymer ?
#
loop_
_entity_poly.entity_id
_entity_poly.type
_entity_poly.pdbx_seq_one_letter_code
_entity_poly.pdbx_strand_id
1 'polypeptide(L)'
;HLELCGIALNERDGTTMTNEVLNTMKTRRSCRCYLDKMPEPEALNAVLEAGTWAPTGMGRQSPVIVCIQNKADRDTLSKMNAAAMGGNGDPFYGAPCVAVVLVDKTIPTCVEDGSLVMGNMLNAAESVGLSACWIHRAKEMFETAEGQALLKKWGVPNAENLRGVGNCILGYA
;
A
#
# COMPACT_ATOMS: atom_id res chain seq x y z
N HIS A 1 26.95 16.06 -17.59
CA HIS A 1 26.18 16.59 -16.48
C HIS A 1 25.63 15.48 -15.63
N LEU A 2 26.14 15.41 -14.40
CA LEU A 2 25.57 14.55 -13.36
C LEU A 2 24.32 15.25 -12.80
N GLU A 3 23.15 14.69 -13.00
CA GLU A 3 21.95 15.18 -12.35
C GLU A 3 21.71 14.42 -11.04
N LEU A 4 21.74 15.15 -9.94
CA LEU A 4 21.19 14.68 -8.67
C LEU A 4 19.67 14.90 -8.68
N CYS A 5 18.95 14.02 -9.34
CA CYS A 5 17.50 14.02 -9.28
C CYS A 5 17.06 12.72 -8.58
N GLY A 6 16.76 12.80 -7.33
CA GLY A 6 16.52 11.61 -6.56
C GLY A 6 17.82 10.81 -6.34
N ILE A 7 17.91 9.61 -6.87
CA ILE A 7 19.02 8.68 -6.60
C ILE A 7 19.84 8.36 -7.85
N ALA A 8 19.47 8.89 -9.02
CA ALA A 8 20.16 8.57 -10.27
C ALA A 8 21.38 9.45 -10.48
N LEU A 9 22.55 8.85 -10.43
CA LEU A 9 23.83 9.44 -10.83
C LEU A 9 24.22 8.81 -12.15
N ASN A 10 23.83 9.41 -13.27
CA ASN A 10 24.20 8.93 -14.59
C ASN A 10 24.38 10.09 -15.56
N GLU A 11 25.33 9.96 -16.45
CA GLU A 11 25.45 10.86 -17.60
C GLU A 11 24.33 10.51 -18.60
N ARG A 12 23.51 11.48 -18.95
CA ARG A 12 22.48 11.30 -19.96
C ARG A 12 23.05 11.66 -21.32
N ASP A 13 23.05 10.69 -22.22
CA ASP A 13 23.46 10.86 -23.62
C ASP A 13 22.38 11.52 -24.51
N GLY A 14 21.25 11.93 -23.92
CA GLY A 14 20.12 12.54 -24.62
C GLY A 14 19.10 11.53 -25.17
N THR A 15 19.37 10.22 -25.09
CA THR A 15 18.40 9.18 -25.46
C THR A 15 17.54 8.79 -24.26
N THR A 16 16.22 8.94 -24.40
CA THR A 16 15.27 8.56 -23.33
C THR A 16 14.36 7.45 -23.85
N MET A 17 14.54 6.24 -23.33
CA MET A 17 13.57 5.18 -23.56
C MET A 17 12.28 5.48 -22.81
N THR A 18 11.14 5.22 -23.44
CA THR A 18 9.84 5.32 -22.83
C THR A 18 8.93 4.18 -23.25
N ASN A 19 8.05 3.74 -22.36
CA ASN A 19 6.97 2.79 -22.59
C ASN A 19 5.91 3.01 -21.51
N GLU A 20 4.80 2.29 -21.58
CA GLU A 20 3.69 2.45 -20.63
C GLU A 20 4.11 2.22 -19.17
N VAL A 21 4.95 1.22 -18.89
CA VAL A 21 5.45 0.94 -17.54
C VAL A 21 6.26 2.11 -17.00
N LEU A 22 7.24 2.59 -17.79
CA LEU A 22 8.07 3.72 -17.38
C LEU A 22 7.27 5.01 -17.22
N ASN A 23 6.27 5.21 -18.06
CA ASN A 23 5.37 6.36 -17.95
C ASN A 23 4.54 6.29 -16.67
N THR A 24 3.94 5.14 -16.36
CA THR A 24 3.19 4.93 -15.13
C THR A 24 4.03 5.26 -13.89
N MET A 25 5.26 4.77 -13.84
CA MET A 25 6.18 5.07 -12.72
C MET A 25 6.49 6.57 -12.60
N LYS A 26 6.55 7.29 -13.73
CA LYS A 26 6.84 8.73 -13.76
C LYS A 26 5.62 9.59 -13.44
N THR A 27 4.41 9.17 -13.83
CA THR A 27 3.17 9.95 -13.68
C THR A 27 2.48 9.72 -12.35
N ARG A 28 2.64 8.52 -11.77
CA ARG A 28 2.02 8.18 -10.48
C ARG A 28 2.32 9.25 -9.41
N ARG A 29 1.25 9.66 -8.71
CA ARG A 29 1.35 10.59 -7.56
C ARG A 29 0.58 10.05 -6.36
N SER A 30 1.04 10.41 -5.17
CA SER A 30 0.30 10.16 -3.93
C SER A 30 -0.93 11.07 -3.88
N CYS A 31 -2.11 10.48 -3.95
CA CYS A 31 -3.37 11.19 -3.86
C CYS A 31 -3.80 11.38 -2.40
N ARG A 32 -4.32 12.56 -2.08
CA ARG A 32 -4.81 12.92 -0.73
C ARG A 32 -6.18 13.61 -0.78
N CYS A 33 -6.96 13.32 -1.82
CA CYS A 33 -8.33 13.77 -1.96
C CYS A 33 -9.07 12.74 -2.81
N TYR A 34 -10.13 12.17 -2.28
CA TYR A 34 -10.86 11.08 -2.93
C TYR A 34 -12.34 11.37 -3.04
N LEU A 35 -12.94 10.91 -4.13
CA LEU A 35 -14.38 10.86 -4.30
C LEU A 35 -14.97 9.76 -3.41
N ASP A 36 -16.21 9.95 -2.96
CA ASP A 36 -16.98 8.90 -2.26
C ASP A 36 -17.52 7.89 -3.29
N LYS A 37 -16.59 7.20 -3.94
CA LYS A 37 -16.88 6.17 -4.94
C LYS A 37 -15.94 5.00 -4.75
N MET A 38 -16.50 3.82 -4.48
CA MET A 38 -15.72 2.58 -4.38
C MET A 38 -15.06 2.25 -5.74
N PRO A 39 -13.80 1.80 -5.75
CA PRO A 39 -13.17 1.26 -6.95
C PRO A 39 -14.01 0.16 -7.59
N GLU A 40 -14.06 0.15 -8.92
CA GLU A 40 -14.68 -0.96 -9.64
C GLU A 40 -13.93 -2.27 -9.32
N PRO A 41 -14.65 -3.40 -9.13
CA PRO A 41 -14.04 -4.66 -8.69
C PRO A 41 -12.90 -5.13 -9.60
N GLU A 42 -13.03 -4.98 -10.91
CA GLU A 42 -12.01 -5.37 -11.88
C GLU A 42 -10.71 -4.59 -11.67
N ALA A 43 -10.79 -3.26 -11.54
CA ALA A 43 -9.62 -2.41 -11.30
C ALA A 43 -8.98 -2.70 -9.94
N LEU A 44 -9.80 -2.87 -8.90
CA LEU A 44 -9.32 -3.20 -7.56
C LEU A 44 -8.60 -4.54 -7.55
N ASN A 45 -9.18 -5.57 -8.16
CA ASN A 45 -8.56 -6.90 -8.24
C ASN A 45 -7.23 -6.87 -9.00
N ALA A 46 -7.12 -6.10 -10.08
CA ALA A 46 -5.86 -5.94 -10.81
C ALA A 46 -4.76 -5.33 -9.94
N VAL A 47 -5.11 -4.35 -9.09
CA VAL A 47 -4.16 -3.73 -8.14
C VAL A 47 -3.70 -4.74 -7.09
N LEU A 48 -4.63 -5.48 -6.50
CA LEU A 48 -4.32 -6.49 -5.48
C LEU A 48 -3.48 -7.63 -6.07
N GLU A 49 -3.84 -8.10 -7.26
CA GLU A 49 -3.08 -9.13 -7.97
C GLU A 49 -1.64 -8.66 -8.26
N ALA A 50 -1.46 -7.43 -8.76
CA ALA A 50 -0.13 -6.88 -8.99
C ALA A 50 0.74 -6.88 -7.74
N GLY A 51 0.15 -6.63 -6.57
CA GLY A 51 0.83 -6.74 -5.27
C GLY A 51 1.36 -8.15 -5.03
N THR A 52 0.61 -9.19 -5.36
CA THR A 52 1.01 -10.59 -5.15
C THR A 52 2.15 -11.04 -6.06
N TRP A 53 2.43 -10.32 -7.13
CA TRP A 53 3.54 -10.59 -8.06
C TRP A 53 4.85 -9.91 -7.67
N ALA A 54 4.88 -9.18 -6.57
CA ALA A 54 6.13 -8.57 -6.10
C ALA A 54 7.16 -9.65 -5.74
N PRO A 55 8.44 -9.45 -6.06
CA PRO A 55 9.49 -10.37 -5.65
C PRO A 55 9.67 -10.32 -4.13
N THR A 56 10.08 -11.44 -3.55
CA THR A 56 10.34 -11.57 -2.11
C THR A 56 11.65 -12.29 -1.86
N GLY A 57 12.25 -12.06 -0.70
CA GLY A 57 13.48 -12.73 -0.30
C GLY A 57 13.33 -14.25 -0.38
N MET A 58 14.19 -14.90 -1.17
CA MET A 58 14.17 -16.35 -1.45
C MET A 58 12.85 -16.88 -2.04
N GLY A 59 12.04 -16.02 -2.64
CA GLY A 59 10.76 -16.41 -3.26
C GLY A 59 9.72 -16.94 -2.27
N ARG A 60 9.77 -16.54 -1.00
CA ARG A 60 8.87 -17.06 0.06
C ARG A 60 7.43 -16.63 -0.08
N GLN A 61 7.17 -15.51 -0.77
CA GLN A 61 5.81 -14.96 -1.00
C GLN A 61 4.97 -14.86 0.28
N SER A 62 5.60 -14.37 1.34
CA SER A 62 5.00 -14.29 2.68
C SER A 62 4.11 -13.07 2.93
N PRO A 63 4.21 -11.94 2.21
CA PRO A 63 3.32 -10.82 2.44
C PRO A 63 1.85 -11.17 2.25
N VAL A 64 1.00 -10.62 3.10
CA VAL A 64 -0.46 -10.76 3.07
C VAL A 64 -1.07 -9.40 2.79
N ILE A 65 -2.03 -9.35 1.85
CA ILE A 65 -2.79 -8.14 1.54
C ILE A 65 -4.21 -8.33 2.08
N VAL A 66 -4.66 -7.46 2.96
CA VAL A 66 -6.02 -7.43 3.47
C VAL A 66 -6.74 -6.21 2.91
N CYS A 67 -7.69 -6.45 2.01
CA CYS A 67 -8.45 -5.37 1.36
C CYS A 67 -9.73 -5.06 2.12
N ILE A 68 -9.85 -3.85 2.63
CA ILE A 68 -10.97 -3.36 3.41
C ILE A 68 -11.83 -2.42 2.56
N GLN A 69 -13.06 -2.84 2.29
CA GLN A 69 -14.08 -2.09 1.55
C GLN A 69 -15.28 -1.73 2.44
N ASN A 70 -15.38 -2.36 3.61
CA ASN A 70 -16.42 -2.05 4.57
C ASN A 70 -16.13 -0.71 5.25
N LYS A 71 -17.09 0.23 5.19
CA LYS A 71 -16.91 1.59 5.73
C LYS A 71 -16.60 1.59 7.22
N ALA A 72 -17.26 0.73 8.01
CA ALA A 72 -17.06 0.71 9.47
C ALA A 72 -15.63 0.27 9.83
N ASP A 73 -15.11 -0.77 9.16
CA ASP A 73 -13.76 -1.24 9.37
C ASP A 73 -12.72 -0.24 8.84
N ARG A 74 -12.99 0.39 7.67
CA ARG A 74 -12.16 1.48 7.13
C ARG A 74 -12.04 2.64 8.12
N ASP A 75 -13.16 3.07 8.67
CA ASP A 75 -13.19 4.19 9.62
C ASP A 75 -12.49 3.82 10.95
N THR A 76 -12.58 2.56 11.38
CA THR A 76 -11.82 2.05 12.52
C THR A 76 -10.32 2.12 12.25
N LEU A 77 -9.86 1.64 11.08
CA LEU A 77 -8.44 1.74 10.69
C LEU A 77 -7.96 3.19 10.64
N SER A 78 -8.77 4.11 10.10
CA SER A 78 -8.43 5.53 10.06
C SER A 78 -8.22 6.11 11.47
N LYS A 79 -9.11 5.80 12.41
CA LYS A 79 -8.98 6.22 13.81
C LYS A 79 -7.74 5.66 14.47
N MET A 80 -7.44 4.38 14.25
CA MET A 80 -6.23 3.74 14.77
C MET A 80 -4.96 4.39 14.22
N ASN A 81 -4.95 4.70 12.93
CA ASN A 81 -3.82 5.39 12.30
C ASN A 81 -3.65 6.80 12.83
N ALA A 82 -4.74 7.55 12.98
CA ALA A 82 -4.74 8.88 13.60
C ALA A 82 -4.23 8.85 15.03
N ALA A 83 -4.69 7.89 15.84
CA ALA A 83 -4.24 7.71 17.23
C ALA A 83 -2.73 7.41 17.30
N ALA A 84 -2.21 6.59 16.40
CA ALA A 84 -0.77 6.32 16.31
C ALA A 84 0.07 7.57 15.98
N MET A 85 -0.55 8.59 15.39
CA MET A 85 0.05 9.90 15.15
C MET A 85 -0.12 10.88 16.31
N GLY A 86 -0.92 10.54 17.32
CA GLY A 86 -1.34 11.48 18.36
C GLY A 86 -2.38 12.51 17.85
N GLY A 87 -3.13 12.18 16.79
CA GLY A 87 -4.15 13.03 16.16
C GLY A 87 -5.52 12.38 16.12
N ASN A 88 -6.48 13.06 15.54
CA ASN A 88 -7.90 12.66 15.46
C ASN A 88 -8.53 12.90 14.07
N GLY A 89 -7.77 13.28 13.05
CA GLY A 89 -8.24 13.47 11.68
C GLY A 89 -8.48 12.16 10.94
N ASP A 90 -8.70 12.27 9.63
CA ASP A 90 -8.74 11.11 8.72
C ASP A 90 -7.44 11.01 7.89
N PRO A 91 -6.44 10.24 8.33
CA PRO A 91 -5.20 10.06 7.59
C PRO A 91 -5.39 9.34 6.25
N PHE A 92 -6.57 8.80 5.99
CA PHE A 92 -6.93 8.14 4.73
C PHE A 92 -7.59 9.08 3.72
N TYR A 93 -7.71 10.37 4.07
CA TYR A 93 -8.15 11.44 3.15
C TYR A 93 -9.48 11.16 2.43
N GLY A 94 -10.41 10.45 3.07
CA GLY A 94 -11.69 10.09 2.49
C GLY A 94 -11.65 8.91 1.50
N ALA A 95 -10.50 8.26 1.29
CA ALA A 95 -10.42 7.07 0.43
C ALA A 95 -11.38 5.98 0.91
N PRO A 96 -12.22 5.41 0.03
CA PRO A 96 -13.23 4.43 0.44
C PRO A 96 -12.66 3.02 0.67
N CYS A 97 -11.49 2.72 0.12
CA CYS A 97 -10.87 1.41 0.16
C CYS A 97 -9.45 1.49 0.70
N VAL A 98 -9.06 0.48 1.48
CA VAL A 98 -7.71 0.37 2.05
C VAL A 98 -7.20 -1.06 1.88
N ALA A 99 -6.06 -1.23 1.22
CA ALA A 99 -5.33 -2.49 1.17
C ALA A 99 -4.18 -2.43 2.20
N VAL A 100 -4.30 -3.18 3.27
CA VAL A 100 -3.28 -3.28 4.31
C VAL A 100 -2.28 -4.35 3.92
N VAL A 101 -0.99 -4.00 3.90
CA VAL A 101 0.10 -4.97 3.68
C VAL A 101 0.69 -5.39 5.00
N LEU A 102 0.63 -6.68 5.25
CA LEU A 102 1.15 -7.35 6.44
C LEU A 102 2.25 -8.34 6.03
N VAL A 103 3.21 -8.56 6.90
CA VAL A 103 4.35 -9.45 6.66
C VAL A 103 4.64 -10.29 7.90
N ASP A 104 5.15 -11.49 7.70
CA ASP A 104 5.62 -12.34 8.79
C ASP A 104 6.93 -11.77 9.36
N LYS A 105 6.85 -11.26 10.59
CA LYS A 105 7.99 -10.64 11.29
C LYS A 105 9.15 -11.59 11.60
N THR A 106 8.96 -12.89 11.42
CA THR A 106 10.03 -13.88 11.59
C THR A 106 10.95 -13.99 10.37
N ILE A 107 10.53 -13.40 9.24
CA ILE A 107 11.30 -13.40 7.99
C ILE A 107 12.24 -12.18 7.95
N PRO A 108 13.55 -12.36 7.79
CA PRO A 108 14.51 -11.25 7.85
C PRO A 108 14.24 -10.12 6.85
N THR A 109 13.74 -10.43 5.64
CA THR A 109 13.45 -9.47 4.57
C THR A 109 12.00 -8.98 4.57
N CYS A 110 11.26 -9.19 5.65
CA CYS A 110 9.81 -8.98 5.67
C CYS A 110 9.39 -7.57 5.30
N VAL A 111 10.10 -6.55 5.79
CA VAL A 111 9.74 -5.14 5.50
C VAL A 111 10.01 -4.78 4.04
N GLU A 112 11.13 -5.21 3.50
CA GLU A 112 11.50 -5.03 2.10
C GLU A 112 10.49 -5.74 1.19
N ASP A 113 10.14 -6.98 1.51
CA ASP A 113 9.15 -7.77 0.76
C ASP A 113 7.79 -7.05 0.73
N GLY A 114 7.30 -6.59 1.89
CA GLY A 114 6.06 -5.83 1.97
C GLY A 114 6.12 -4.47 1.27
N SER A 115 7.28 -3.82 1.27
CA SER A 115 7.49 -2.55 0.59
C SER A 115 7.42 -2.70 -0.94
N LEU A 116 7.93 -3.80 -1.48
CA LEU A 116 7.81 -4.12 -2.91
C LEU A 116 6.36 -4.40 -3.30
N VAL A 117 5.60 -5.09 -2.44
CA VAL A 117 4.15 -5.28 -2.62
C VAL A 117 3.43 -3.93 -2.71
N MET A 118 3.72 -3.00 -1.79
CA MET A 118 3.18 -1.64 -1.82
C MET A 118 3.55 -0.93 -3.12
N GLY A 119 4.80 -0.99 -3.54
CA GLY A 119 5.27 -0.36 -4.77
C GLY A 119 4.53 -0.87 -6.01
N ASN A 120 4.32 -2.19 -6.12
CA ASN A 120 3.55 -2.78 -7.20
C ASN A 120 2.10 -2.29 -7.20
N MET A 121 1.43 -2.27 -6.05
CA MET A 121 0.04 -1.80 -5.95
C MET A 121 -0.09 -0.32 -6.31
N LEU A 122 0.84 0.54 -5.88
CA LEU A 122 0.81 1.96 -6.20
C LEU A 122 0.93 2.21 -7.71
N ASN A 123 1.83 1.49 -8.38
CA ASN A 123 1.99 1.59 -9.85
C ASN A 123 0.79 0.99 -10.58
N ALA A 124 0.29 -0.16 -10.14
CA ALA A 124 -0.89 -0.78 -10.73
C ALA A 124 -2.14 0.11 -10.62
N ALA A 125 -2.34 0.77 -9.49
CA ALA A 125 -3.46 1.71 -9.32
C ALA A 125 -3.44 2.80 -10.39
N GLU A 126 -2.32 3.46 -10.60
CA GLU A 126 -2.14 4.46 -11.67
C GLU A 126 -2.48 3.87 -13.04
N SER A 127 -1.98 2.67 -13.34
CA SER A 127 -2.17 2.04 -14.67
C SER A 127 -3.61 1.68 -14.99
N VAL A 128 -4.46 1.47 -13.98
CA VAL A 128 -5.88 1.14 -14.14
C VAL A 128 -6.82 2.30 -13.84
N GLY A 129 -6.28 3.52 -13.70
CA GLY A 129 -7.07 4.73 -13.48
C GLY A 129 -7.57 4.92 -12.05
N LEU A 130 -6.98 4.23 -11.08
CA LEU A 130 -7.20 4.49 -9.66
C LEU A 130 -6.12 5.42 -9.11
N SER A 131 -6.49 6.17 -8.09
CA SER A 131 -5.57 6.94 -7.29
C SER A 131 -5.20 6.20 -6.01
N ALA A 132 -3.94 6.31 -5.60
CA ALA A 132 -3.44 5.64 -4.41
C ALA A 132 -2.46 6.50 -3.61
N CYS A 133 -2.30 6.14 -2.34
CA CYS A 133 -1.25 6.69 -1.49
C CYS A 133 -0.84 5.66 -0.42
N TRP A 134 0.46 5.62 -0.11
CA TRP A 134 0.97 4.87 1.03
C TRP A 134 0.74 5.68 2.31
N ILE A 135 -0.05 5.14 3.23
CA ILE A 135 -0.20 5.69 4.57
C ILE A 135 0.59 4.83 5.54
N HIS A 136 1.51 5.45 6.24
CA HIS A 136 2.42 4.79 7.17
C HIS A 136 1.69 4.32 8.46
N ARG A 137 2.43 3.80 9.42
CA ARG A 137 1.99 3.38 10.76
C ARG A 137 1.15 2.12 10.84
N ALA A 138 1.07 1.32 9.78
CA ALA A 138 0.44 0.01 9.87
C ALA A 138 1.13 -0.89 10.94
N LYS A 139 2.43 -0.73 11.16
CA LYS A 139 3.15 -1.42 12.23
C LYS A 139 2.50 -1.13 13.59
N GLU A 140 2.44 0.13 13.96
CA GLU A 140 1.90 0.60 15.24
C GLU A 140 0.43 0.21 15.41
N MET A 141 -0.37 0.29 14.35
CA MET A 141 -1.78 -0.10 14.37
C MET A 141 -1.96 -1.57 14.75
N PHE A 142 -1.22 -2.47 14.10
CA PHE A 142 -1.40 -3.92 14.27
C PHE A 142 -0.56 -4.54 15.41
N GLU A 143 0.27 -3.76 16.07
CA GLU A 143 0.88 -4.11 17.36
C GLU A 143 -0.07 -3.88 18.56
N THR A 144 -1.19 -3.17 18.36
CA THR A 144 -2.21 -2.97 19.40
C THR A 144 -3.12 -4.20 19.57
N ALA A 145 -3.73 -4.33 20.75
CA ALA A 145 -4.74 -5.36 20.98
C ALA A 145 -5.96 -5.23 20.04
N GLU A 146 -6.36 -4.00 19.73
CA GLU A 146 -7.44 -3.71 18.76
C GLU A 146 -7.06 -4.18 17.35
N GLY A 147 -5.84 -3.87 16.89
CA GLY A 147 -5.35 -4.31 15.58
C GLY A 147 -5.29 -5.83 15.48
N GLN A 148 -4.82 -6.52 16.51
CA GLN A 148 -4.82 -7.98 16.57
C GLN A 148 -6.23 -8.57 16.56
N ALA A 149 -7.18 -7.93 17.25
CA ALA A 149 -8.59 -8.34 17.22
C ALA A 149 -9.21 -8.20 15.83
N LEU A 150 -8.88 -7.12 15.10
CA LEU A 150 -9.33 -6.94 13.71
C LEU A 150 -8.79 -8.03 12.78
N LEU A 151 -7.50 -8.36 12.86
CA LEU A 151 -6.92 -9.43 12.05
C LEU A 151 -7.63 -10.77 12.28
N LYS A 152 -7.93 -11.09 13.54
CA LYS A 152 -8.70 -12.29 13.90
C LYS A 152 -10.13 -12.24 13.38
N LYS A 153 -10.82 -11.10 13.53
CA LYS A 153 -12.16 -10.85 12.98
C LYS A 153 -12.23 -11.10 11.48
N TRP A 154 -11.20 -10.69 10.76
CA TRP A 154 -11.11 -10.86 9.30
C TRP A 154 -10.62 -12.24 8.87
N GLY A 155 -10.33 -13.14 9.83
CA GLY A 155 -9.88 -14.51 9.56
C GLY A 155 -8.44 -14.58 9.04
N VAL A 156 -7.61 -13.57 9.32
CA VAL A 156 -6.21 -13.57 8.89
C VAL A 156 -5.43 -14.61 9.70
N PRO A 157 -4.81 -15.60 9.05
CA PRO A 157 -4.07 -16.65 9.75
C PRO A 157 -2.77 -16.09 10.37
N ASN A 158 -2.34 -16.69 11.48
CA ASN A 158 -1.08 -16.34 12.18
C ASN A 158 -0.94 -14.85 12.52
N ALA A 159 -2.05 -14.20 12.87
CA ALA A 159 -2.11 -12.76 13.10
C ALA A 159 -1.05 -12.27 14.11
N GLU A 160 -0.74 -13.07 15.13
CA GLU A 160 0.26 -12.77 16.16
C GLU A 160 1.69 -12.64 15.63
N ASN A 161 1.99 -13.27 14.50
CA ASN A 161 3.28 -13.21 13.83
C ASN A 161 3.34 -12.12 12.75
N LEU A 162 2.22 -11.47 12.46
CA LEU A 162 2.17 -10.46 11.41
C LEU A 162 2.53 -9.07 11.91
N ARG A 163 3.22 -8.34 11.06
CA ARG A 163 3.59 -6.94 11.20
C ARG A 163 3.02 -6.14 10.05
N GLY A 164 2.44 -4.98 10.33
CA GLY A 164 2.02 -4.04 9.30
C GLY A 164 3.24 -3.37 8.63
N VAL A 165 3.16 -3.20 7.32
CA VAL A 165 4.14 -2.44 6.51
C VAL A 165 3.55 -1.12 6.07
N GLY A 166 2.34 -1.12 5.53
CA GLY A 166 1.69 0.08 5.06
C GLY A 166 0.21 -0.13 4.77
N ASN A 167 -0.50 0.98 4.68
CA ASN A 167 -1.89 1.03 4.25
C ASN A 167 -1.91 1.68 2.86
N CYS A 168 -2.25 0.92 1.83
CA CYS A 168 -2.47 1.46 0.48
C CYS A 168 -3.93 1.93 0.39
N ILE A 169 -4.15 3.23 0.50
CA ILE A 169 -5.49 3.78 0.29
C ILE A 169 -5.77 3.90 -1.20
N LEU A 170 -6.99 3.57 -1.62
CA LEU A 170 -7.40 3.42 -3.00
C LEU A 170 -8.76 4.06 -3.26
N GLY A 171 -8.92 4.67 -4.41
CA GLY A 171 -10.16 5.31 -4.85
C GLY A 171 -9.97 6.10 -6.13
N TYR A 172 -10.94 6.95 -6.44
CA TYR A 172 -10.86 7.92 -7.53
C TYR A 172 -10.58 9.31 -6.97
N ALA A 173 -9.73 10.11 -7.68
CA ALA A 173 -9.45 11.51 -7.33
C ALA A 173 -10.54 12.45 -7.87
#